data_7f1b22c3ea82b79dfc7e8e6001c7d1d2
#
_entry.id   7f1b22c3ea82b79dfc7e8e6001c7d1d2
#
_cell.length_a   1.000
_cell.length_b   1.000
_cell.length_c   1.000
_cell.angle_alpha   90.00
_cell.angle_beta   90.00
_cell.angle_gamma   90.00
#
_symmetry.space_group_name_H-M   'P 1'
#
loop_
_entity.id
_entity.type
_entity.pdbx_description
1 polymer ?
#
loop_
_entity_poly.entity_id
_entity_poly.type
_entity_poly.pdbx_seq_one_letter_code
_entity_poly.pdbx_strand_id
1 'polypeptide(L)'
;ACILHLGMFSIALEQHRTHPLIDFGQHNDLLGFLNRWDALFYERIYTEWYPQNLPLRADGSVDYNAWAFMPLQSLIAGGIANTFGIEYRVATLALTLAAGFALAYVLYRLFIGCLNWRDRGVFDTRAFVGDESRNRLALWAVAAYAFSMASPVFITGYAEALSILLIALSVWCVLRGRYVLLLPVALLAALSRPVGVPLGAFVGLWWLWCTVNDYRRRRIEDASHSALSDAWAAFRGRFGQLLSALLVCSFAFVHPLHAALYTGRIDAY
;
A
#
# COMPACT_ATOMS: atom_id res chain seq x y z
N ALA A 1 18.72 -3.25 -7.24
CA ALA A 1 17.82 -4.37 -6.89
C ALA A 1 18.16 -5.63 -7.66
N CYS A 2 18.11 -5.67 -9.01
CA CYS A 2 18.42 -6.88 -9.79
C CYS A 2 19.76 -7.53 -9.45
N ILE A 3 20.84 -6.75 -9.30
CA ILE A 3 22.17 -7.27 -8.96
C ILE A 3 22.17 -7.95 -7.59
N LEU A 4 21.50 -7.36 -6.60
CA LEU A 4 21.37 -7.96 -5.27
C LEU A 4 20.59 -9.27 -5.32
N HIS A 5 19.50 -9.33 -6.09
CA HIS A 5 18.72 -10.57 -6.24
C HIS A 5 19.49 -11.67 -6.98
N LEU A 6 20.22 -11.32 -8.03
CA LEU A 6 21.08 -12.30 -8.71
C LEU A 6 22.17 -12.82 -7.78
N GLY A 7 22.76 -11.95 -6.96
CA GLY A 7 23.72 -12.36 -5.94
C GLY A 7 23.10 -13.27 -4.89
N MET A 8 21.94 -12.90 -4.34
CA MET A 8 21.19 -13.71 -3.37
C MET A 8 20.75 -15.05 -3.97
N PHE A 9 20.29 -15.05 -5.21
CA PHE A 9 19.94 -16.28 -5.93
C PHE A 9 21.14 -17.20 -6.11
N SER A 10 22.30 -16.68 -6.49
CA SER A 10 23.53 -17.47 -6.64
C SER A 10 23.97 -18.12 -5.33
N ILE A 11 23.90 -17.35 -4.21
CA ILE A 11 24.20 -17.86 -2.87
C ILE A 11 23.19 -18.93 -2.45
N ALA A 12 21.90 -18.69 -2.67
CA ALA A 12 20.85 -19.63 -2.34
C ALA A 12 20.96 -20.93 -3.16
N LEU A 13 21.34 -20.84 -4.44
CA LEU A 13 21.56 -21.99 -5.31
C LEU A 13 22.75 -22.85 -4.82
N GLU A 14 23.82 -22.22 -4.38
CA GLU A 14 24.98 -22.90 -3.79
C GLU A 14 24.62 -23.58 -2.47
N GLN A 15 23.87 -22.89 -1.61
CA GLN A 15 23.35 -23.48 -0.37
C GLN A 15 22.43 -24.66 -0.61
N HIS A 16 21.59 -24.61 -1.65
CA HIS A 16 20.74 -25.76 -2.02
C HIS A 16 21.56 -26.98 -2.47
N ARG A 17 22.66 -26.79 -3.19
CA ARG A 17 23.58 -27.87 -3.56
C ARG A 17 24.25 -28.52 -2.35
N THR A 18 24.59 -27.72 -1.33
CA THR A 18 25.28 -28.17 -0.12
C THR A 18 24.31 -28.62 0.99
N HIS A 19 23.10 -28.08 1.01
CA HIS A 19 22.05 -28.36 1.99
C HIS A 19 20.69 -28.59 1.29
N PRO A 20 20.38 -29.82 0.90
CA PRO A 20 19.15 -30.15 0.14
C PRO A 20 17.83 -29.88 0.89
N LEU A 21 17.88 -29.49 2.18
CA LEU A 21 16.72 -29.04 2.96
C LEU A 21 16.25 -27.64 2.60
N ILE A 22 17.02 -26.86 1.82
CA ILE A 22 16.60 -25.55 1.32
C ILE A 22 15.69 -25.80 0.11
N ASP A 23 14.40 -25.81 0.36
CA ASP A 23 13.40 -25.97 -0.69
C ASP A 23 13.22 -24.69 -1.52
N PHE A 24 13.44 -24.76 -2.83
CA PHE A 24 13.13 -23.72 -3.80
C PHE A 24 11.70 -23.83 -4.35
N GLY A 25 10.88 -24.73 -3.79
CA GLY A 25 9.58 -25.09 -4.37
C GLY A 25 9.75 -25.93 -5.63
N GLN A 26 8.73 -25.93 -6.48
CA GLN A 26 8.75 -26.75 -7.71
C GLN A 26 9.72 -26.21 -8.79
N HIS A 27 10.22 -24.98 -8.66
CA HIS A 27 11.08 -24.33 -9.64
C HIS A 27 12.42 -23.92 -9.00
N ASN A 28 13.48 -24.59 -9.40
CA ASN A 28 14.86 -24.28 -8.99
C ASN A 28 15.51 -23.28 -9.95
N ASP A 29 14.77 -22.25 -10.34
CA ASP A 29 15.19 -21.18 -11.22
C ASP A 29 14.99 -19.79 -10.60
N LEU A 30 15.38 -18.75 -11.32
CA LEU A 30 15.23 -17.36 -10.88
C LEU A 30 13.75 -17.00 -10.66
N LEU A 31 12.85 -17.50 -11.50
CA LEU A 31 11.42 -17.23 -11.38
C LEU A 31 10.84 -17.82 -10.09
N GLY A 32 11.22 -19.06 -9.76
CA GLY A 32 10.87 -19.71 -8.49
C GLY A 32 11.45 -18.96 -7.30
N PHE A 33 12.71 -18.50 -7.38
CA PHE A 33 13.35 -17.73 -6.32
C PHE A 33 12.63 -16.40 -6.05
N LEU A 34 12.23 -15.66 -7.08
CA LEU A 34 11.52 -14.39 -6.95
C LEU A 34 10.06 -14.52 -6.48
N ASN A 35 9.49 -15.74 -6.58
CA ASN A 35 8.12 -16.05 -6.15
C ASN A 35 8.10 -16.98 -4.92
N ARG A 36 9.02 -16.85 -3.99
CA ARG A 36 9.06 -17.63 -2.73
C ARG A 36 8.33 -16.93 -1.58
N TRP A 37 8.30 -17.62 -0.45
CA TRP A 37 7.73 -17.14 0.81
C TRP A 37 6.30 -16.62 0.63
N ASP A 38 6.06 -15.37 0.87
CA ASP A 38 4.72 -14.74 0.76
C ASP A 38 4.09 -14.92 -0.62
N ALA A 39 4.91 -14.94 -1.69
CA ALA A 39 4.42 -15.11 -3.05
C ALA A 39 3.74 -16.48 -3.27
N LEU A 40 4.15 -17.53 -2.55
CA LEU A 40 3.49 -18.83 -2.60
C LEU A 40 2.06 -18.79 -2.05
N PHE A 41 1.79 -17.99 -1.03
CA PHE A 41 0.43 -17.79 -0.53
C PHE A 41 -0.45 -17.01 -1.50
N TYR A 42 0.10 -16.01 -2.19
CA TYR A 42 -0.64 -15.31 -3.25
C TYR A 42 -0.94 -16.23 -4.44
N GLU A 43 -0.01 -17.09 -4.83
CA GLU A 43 -0.23 -18.11 -5.87
C GLU A 43 -1.29 -19.12 -5.42
N ARG A 44 -1.23 -19.58 -4.18
CA ARG A 44 -2.23 -20.48 -3.61
C ARG A 44 -3.63 -19.87 -3.58
N ILE A 45 -3.75 -18.58 -3.20
CA ILE A 45 -5.04 -17.88 -3.25
C ILE A 45 -5.57 -17.79 -4.69
N TYR A 46 -4.69 -17.61 -5.69
CA TYR A 46 -5.09 -17.61 -7.09
C TYR A 46 -5.59 -19.00 -7.55
N THR A 47 -4.94 -20.08 -7.17
CA THR A 47 -5.23 -21.45 -7.65
C THR A 47 -6.34 -22.14 -6.88
N GLU A 48 -6.38 -21.98 -5.55
CA GLU A 48 -7.26 -22.73 -4.64
C GLU A 48 -8.30 -21.85 -3.95
N TRP A 49 -8.11 -20.51 -3.99
CA TRP A 49 -8.83 -19.56 -3.17
C TRP A 49 -8.55 -19.74 -1.67
N TYR A 50 -9.36 -19.15 -0.82
CA TYR A 50 -9.20 -19.25 0.63
C TYR A 50 -9.82 -20.55 1.17
N PRO A 51 -9.17 -21.23 2.14
CA PRO A 51 -9.74 -22.42 2.75
C PRO A 51 -10.98 -22.10 3.58
N GLN A 52 -12.03 -22.88 3.40
CA GLN A 52 -13.21 -22.84 4.29
C GLN A 52 -12.94 -23.60 5.59
N ASN A 53 -12.29 -24.76 5.48
CA ASN A 53 -11.85 -25.55 6.61
C ASN A 53 -10.45 -25.11 7.03
N LEU A 54 -10.37 -24.51 8.23
CA LEU A 54 -9.10 -23.96 8.73
C LEU A 54 -8.21 -25.06 9.32
N PRO A 55 -6.90 -25.01 9.11
CA PRO A 55 -5.96 -25.86 9.83
C PRO A 55 -5.97 -25.47 11.29
N LEU A 56 -6.04 -26.47 12.19
CA LEU A 56 -6.06 -26.28 13.63
C LEU A 56 -4.79 -26.87 14.26
N ARG A 57 -4.27 -26.17 15.25
CA ARG A 57 -3.22 -26.66 16.13
C ARG A 57 -3.80 -27.67 17.13
N ALA A 58 -2.90 -28.35 17.85
CA ALA A 58 -3.30 -29.33 18.87
C ALA A 58 -4.15 -28.73 20.02
N ASP A 59 -4.03 -27.44 20.27
CA ASP A 59 -4.79 -26.68 21.27
C ASP A 59 -6.17 -26.17 20.74
N GLY A 60 -6.50 -26.46 19.47
CA GLY A 60 -7.73 -26.01 18.82
C GLY A 60 -7.67 -24.57 18.26
N SER A 61 -6.58 -23.85 18.43
CA SER A 61 -6.37 -22.56 17.79
C SER A 61 -6.14 -22.71 16.29
N VAL A 62 -6.49 -21.67 15.52
CA VAL A 62 -6.25 -21.65 14.07
C VAL A 62 -4.75 -21.57 13.80
N ASP A 63 -4.25 -22.46 12.95
CA ASP A 63 -2.87 -22.41 12.50
C ASP A 63 -2.71 -21.46 11.31
N TYR A 64 -1.43 -21.14 10.98
CA TYR A 64 -1.08 -20.24 9.89
C TYR A 64 -1.68 -20.71 8.56
N ASN A 65 -2.38 -19.82 7.87
CA ASN A 65 -3.12 -20.15 6.65
C ASN A 65 -3.20 -18.95 5.68
N ALA A 66 -3.83 -19.16 4.52
CA ALA A 66 -3.92 -18.16 3.46
C ALA A 66 -4.69 -16.89 3.85
N TRP A 67 -5.57 -16.92 4.87
CA TRP A 67 -6.30 -15.74 5.32
C TRP A 67 -5.40 -14.64 5.89
N ALA A 68 -4.16 -14.95 6.26
CA ALA A 68 -3.17 -13.95 6.66
C ALA A 68 -2.76 -13.02 5.50
N PHE A 69 -3.13 -13.35 4.25
CA PHE A 69 -2.76 -12.60 3.04
C PHE A 69 -3.99 -11.99 2.38
N MET A 70 -3.88 -10.72 1.99
CA MET A 70 -4.97 -9.99 1.34
C MET A 70 -5.14 -10.38 -0.13
N PRO A 71 -6.37 -10.36 -0.69
CA PRO A 71 -6.66 -10.94 -2.00
C PRO A 71 -6.16 -10.12 -3.21
N LEU A 72 -5.89 -8.82 -3.06
CA LEU A 72 -5.75 -7.93 -4.22
C LEU A 72 -4.61 -8.32 -5.16
N GLN A 73 -3.44 -8.70 -4.59
CA GLN A 73 -2.29 -9.13 -5.39
C GLN A 73 -2.65 -10.35 -6.26
N SER A 74 -3.28 -11.36 -5.64
CA SER A 74 -3.70 -12.59 -6.33
C SER A 74 -4.75 -12.33 -7.40
N LEU A 75 -5.72 -11.45 -7.12
CA LEU A 75 -6.80 -11.13 -8.06
C LEU A 75 -6.27 -10.39 -9.29
N ILE A 76 -5.40 -9.37 -9.10
CA ILE A 76 -4.87 -8.59 -10.24
C ILE A 76 -3.90 -9.45 -11.05
N ALA A 77 -2.95 -10.13 -10.40
CA ALA A 77 -1.99 -10.98 -11.10
C ALA A 77 -2.68 -12.16 -11.82
N GLY A 78 -3.68 -12.78 -11.17
CA GLY A 78 -4.51 -13.83 -11.78
C GLY A 78 -5.32 -13.30 -12.96
N GLY A 79 -5.89 -12.11 -12.86
CA GLY A 79 -6.57 -11.45 -13.97
C GLY A 79 -5.65 -11.22 -15.17
N ILE A 80 -4.41 -10.76 -14.92
CA ILE A 80 -3.38 -10.61 -15.97
C ILE A 80 -3.02 -11.97 -16.57
N ALA A 81 -2.73 -12.97 -15.74
CA ALA A 81 -2.38 -14.31 -16.19
C ALA A 81 -3.45 -14.92 -17.11
N ASN A 82 -4.71 -14.86 -16.69
CA ASN A 82 -5.84 -15.41 -17.45
C ASN A 82 -6.12 -14.61 -18.74
N THR A 83 -5.96 -13.30 -18.72
CA THR A 83 -6.24 -12.46 -19.89
C THR A 83 -5.20 -12.64 -20.99
N PHE A 84 -3.92 -12.77 -20.62
CA PHE A 84 -2.82 -12.87 -21.56
C PHE A 84 -2.33 -14.31 -21.78
N GLY A 85 -2.90 -15.31 -21.10
CA GLY A 85 -2.48 -16.71 -21.21
C GLY A 85 -1.04 -16.95 -20.75
N ILE A 86 -0.55 -16.19 -19.76
CA ILE A 86 0.80 -16.30 -19.22
C ILE A 86 0.79 -16.95 -17.84
N GLU A 87 1.94 -17.49 -17.42
CA GLU A 87 2.09 -18.06 -16.09
C GLU A 87 1.85 -17.02 -15.00
N TYR A 88 1.14 -17.40 -13.91
CA TYR A 88 0.82 -16.52 -12.78
C TYR A 88 2.05 -15.84 -12.18
N ARG A 89 3.17 -16.58 -12.05
CA ARG A 89 4.43 -16.06 -11.50
C ARG A 89 5.02 -14.95 -12.36
N VAL A 90 4.92 -15.08 -13.68
CA VAL A 90 5.33 -14.02 -14.63
C VAL A 90 4.40 -12.82 -14.51
N ALA A 91 3.08 -13.04 -14.45
CA ALA A 91 2.09 -11.98 -14.27
C ALA A 91 2.30 -11.20 -12.97
N THR A 92 2.61 -11.91 -11.87
CA THR A 92 2.91 -11.30 -10.57
C THR A 92 4.14 -10.42 -10.62
N LEU A 93 5.24 -10.86 -11.24
CA LEU A 93 6.44 -10.04 -11.39
C LEU A 93 6.20 -8.84 -12.30
N ALA A 94 5.45 -9.01 -13.39
CA ALA A 94 5.08 -7.89 -14.27
C ALA A 94 4.23 -6.84 -13.52
N LEU A 95 3.26 -7.26 -12.70
CA LEU A 95 2.46 -6.39 -11.84
C LEU A 95 3.34 -5.63 -10.84
N THR A 96 4.24 -6.35 -10.15
CA THR A 96 5.12 -5.76 -9.13
C THR A 96 6.06 -4.72 -9.75
N LEU A 97 6.66 -5.03 -10.91
CA LEU A 97 7.51 -4.07 -11.64
C LEU A 97 6.71 -2.86 -12.11
N ALA A 98 5.53 -3.06 -12.71
CA ALA A 98 4.66 -1.96 -13.15
C ALA A 98 4.25 -1.06 -11.97
N ALA A 99 3.86 -1.66 -10.84
CA ALA A 99 3.53 -0.94 -9.62
C ALA A 99 4.75 -0.17 -9.07
N GLY A 100 5.95 -0.76 -9.11
CA GLY A 100 7.20 -0.12 -8.68
C GLY A 100 7.54 1.12 -9.53
N PHE A 101 7.43 1.04 -10.85
CA PHE A 101 7.64 2.19 -11.75
C PHE A 101 6.57 3.27 -11.55
N ALA A 102 5.30 2.88 -11.45
CA ALA A 102 4.21 3.80 -11.16
C ALA A 102 4.41 4.50 -9.81
N LEU A 103 4.85 3.77 -8.79
CA LEU A 103 5.19 4.30 -7.47
C LEU A 103 6.33 5.32 -7.55
N ALA A 104 7.40 5.04 -8.27
CA ALA A 104 8.50 5.98 -8.45
C ALA A 104 8.02 7.32 -9.06
N TYR A 105 7.13 7.26 -10.05
CA TYR A 105 6.50 8.44 -10.64
C TYR A 105 5.61 9.18 -9.64
N VAL A 106 4.75 8.46 -8.90
CA VAL A 106 3.85 9.07 -7.89
C VAL A 106 4.65 9.72 -6.77
N LEU A 107 5.72 9.08 -6.28
CA LEU A 107 6.61 9.64 -5.26
C LEU A 107 7.31 10.91 -5.76
N TYR A 108 7.82 10.90 -7.00
CA TYR A 108 8.39 12.11 -7.61
C TYR A 108 7.40 13.28 -7.57
N ARG A 109 6.15 13.03 -7.97
CA ARG A 109 5.09 14.05 -7.98
C ARG A 109 4.71 14.51 -6.56
N LEU A 110 4.68 13.60 -5.59
CA LEU A 110 4.46 13.94 -4.19
C LEU A 110 5.59 14.79 -3.62
N PHE A 111 6.84 14.46 -3.89
CA PHE A 111 7.99 15.27 -3.42
C PHE A 111 7.96 16.67 -4.01
N ILE A 112 7.68 16.82 -5.30
CA ILE A 112 7.48 18.15 -5.92
C ILE A 112 6.35 18.92 -5.20
N GLY A 113 5.23 18.26 -4.91
CA GLY A 113 4.11 18.87 -4.19
C GLY A 113 4.49 19.32 -2.78
N CYS A 114 5.25 18.50 -2.04
CA CYS A 114 5.74 18.84 -0.70
C CYS A 114 6.74 20.01 -0.72
N LEU A 115 7.66 20.03 -1.68
CA LEU A 115 8.60 21.14 -1.83
C LEU A 115 7.89 22.45 -2.16
N ASN A 116 6.86 22.41 -3.02
CA ASN A 116 6.03 23.56 -3.31
C ASN A 116 5.27 24.07 -2.09
N TRP A 117 4.69 23.14 -1.31
CA TRP A 117 3.99 23.52 -0.09
C TRP A 117 4.91 24.19 0.92
N ARG A 118 6.12 23.65 1.10
CA ARG A 118 7.13 24.26 1.97
C ARG A 118 7.45 25.71 1.58
N ASP A 119 7.61 25.98 0.28
CA ASP A 119 8.12 27.25 -0.19
C ASP A 119 7.01 28.27 -0.51
N ARG A 120 5.82 27.82 -0.88
CA ARG A 120 4.71 28.65 -1.35
C ARG A 120 3.41 28.48 -0.59
N GLY A 121 3.37 27.59 0.41
CA GLY A 121 2.15 27.27 1.15
C GLY A 121 1.07 26.54 0.35
N VAL A 122 1.35 26.13 -0.90
CA VAL A 122 0.39 25.46 -1.79
C VAL A 122 0.95 24.11 -2.21
N PHE A 123 0.17 23.04 -1.97
CA PHE A 123 0.50 21.73 -2.49
C PHE A 123 0.15 21.64 -3.97
N ASP A 124 1.16 21.75 -4.82
CA ASP A 124 1.02 21.57 -6.27
C ASP A 124 2.03 20.54 -6.78
N THR A 125 1.51 19.46 -7.36
CA THR A 125 2.30 18.38 -7.94
C THR A 125 2.70 18.63 -9.41
N ARG A 126 2.34 19.77 -9.99
CA ARG A 126 2.73 20.09 -11.36
C ARG A 126 4.23 20.32 -11.40
N ALA A 127 4.88 19.72 -12.39
CA ALA A 127 6.29 19.98 -12.62
C ALA A 127 6.46 21.46 -12.94
N PHE A 128 7.35 22.14 -12.21
CA PHE A 128 7.71 23.51 -12.55
C PHE A 128 8.72 23.48 -13.69
N VAL A 129 8.29 23.92 -14.84
CA VAL A 129 9.22 24.26 -15.92
C VAL A 129 10.06 25.44 -15.40
N GLY A 130 11.34 25.21 -15.16
CA GLY A 130 12.29 26.25 -14.71
C GLY A 130 12.86 26.11 -13.30
N ASP A 131 12.39 25.17 -12.46
CA ASP A 131 12.99 24.94 -11.13
C ASP A 131 13.81 23.64 -11.09
N GLU A 132 14.98 23.71 -11.71
CA GLU A 132 15.90 22.57 -11.83
C GLU A 132 16.34 22.00 -10.47
N SER A 133 16.52 22.85 -9.48
CA SER A 133 16.99 22.44 -8.15
C SER A 133 15.95 21.56 -7.44
N ARG A 134 14.65 21.90 -7.52
CA ARG A 134 13.56 21.11 -6.93
C ARG A 134 13.38 19.78 -7.65
N ASN A 135 13.43 19.80 -8.98
CA ASN A 135 13.35 18.59 -9.78
C ASN A 135 14.49 17.64 -9.43
N ARG A 136 15.73 18.15 -9.33
CA ARG A 136 16.87 17.34 -8.89
C ARG A 136 16.69 16.78 -7.49
N LEU A 137 16.23 17.58 -6.53
CA LEU A 137 16.00 17.10 -5.16
C LEU A 137 14.93 16.01 -5.12
N ALA A 138 13.81 16.17 -5.84
CA ALA A 138 12.78 15.15 -5.96
C ALA A 138 13.30 13.87 -6.63
N LEU A 139 14.12 13.98 -7.67
CA LEU A 139 14.76 12.82 -8.31
C LEU A 139 15.73 12.11 -7.37
N TRP A 140 16.55 12.84 -6.60
CA TRP A 140 17.42 12.23 -5.60
C TRP A 140 16.65 11.51 -4.50
N ALA A 141 15.51 12.06 -4.04
CA ALA A 141 14.66 11.40 -3.07
C ALA A 141 14.07 10.09 -3.63
N VAL A 142 13.62 10.08 -4.88
CA VAL A 142 13.15 8.86 -5.56
C VAL A 142 14.30 7.88 -5.77
N ALA A 143 15.47 8.33 -6.17
CA ALA A 143 16.64 7.48 -6.32
C ALA A 143 17.06 6.85 -4.99
N ALA A 144 17.11 7.62 -3.89
CA ALA A 144 17.40 7.09 -2.56
C ALA A 144 16.41 6.00 -2.15
N TYR A 145 15.12 6.17 -2.47
CA TYR A 145 14.10 5.14 -2.24
C TYR A 145 14.33 3.90 -3.14
N ALA A 146 14.55 4.09 -4.44
CA ALA A 146 14.72 3.02 -5.40
C ALA A 146 16.01 2.19 -5.18
N PHE A 147 17.05 2.80 -4.62
CA PHE A 147 18.32 2.15 -4.29
C PHE A 147 18.45 1.80 -2.80
N SER A 148 17.38 1.92 -2.01
CA SER A 148 17.38 1.51 -0.61
C SER A 148 17.59 0.01 -0.47
N MET A 149 18.01 -0.44 0.72
CA MET A 149 18.16 -1.88 1.03
C MET A 149 16.84 -2.65 0.92
N ALA A 150 15.68 -1.98 1.01
CA ALA A 150 14.36 -2.57 0.85
C ALA A 150 13.93 -2.74 -0.62
N SER A 151 14.65 -2.14 -1.57
CA SER A 151 14.28 -2.17 -3.00
C SER A 151 14.16 -3.57 -3.62
N PRO A 152 14.84 -4.62 -3.12
CA PRO A 152 14.64 -5.98 -3.60
C PRO A 152 13.18 -6.46 -3.53
N VAL A 153 12.40 -5.99 -2.57
CA VAL A 153 10.97 -6.34 -2.43
C VAL A 153 10.13 -5.91 -3.65
N PHE A 154 10.60 -4.90 -4.42
CA PHE A 154 9.89 -4.42 -5.61
C PHE A 154 10.07 -5.27 -6.87
N ILE A 155 10.87 -6.32 -6.80
CA ILE A 155 11.05 -7.28 -7.90
C ILE A 155 10.75 -8.72 -7.47
N THR A 156 10.18 -8.93 -6.28
CA THR A 156 9.62 -10.20 -5.82
C THR A 156 8.12 -10.24 -6.06
N GLY A 157 7.53 -11.42 -6.09
CA GLY A 157 6.09 -11.62 -6.30
C GLY A 157 5.21 -11.19 -5.11
N TYR A 158 5.58 -10.12 -4.40
CA TYR A 158 4.95 -9.65 -3.18
C TYR A 158 3.98 -8.49 -3.42
N ALA A 159 3.09 -8.24 -2.46
CA ALA A 159 2.11 -7.18 -2.53
C ALA A 159 2.66 -5.78 -2.17
N GLU A 160 3.92 -5.66 -1.75
CA GLU A 160 4.51 -4.42 -1.22
C GLU A 160 4.52 -3.29 -2.25
N ALA A 161 4.96 -3.55 -3.48
CA ALA A 161 5.01 -2.53 -4.52
C ALA A 161 3.61 -1.96 -4.81
N LEU A 162 2.63 -2.83 -4.96
CA LEU A 162 1.24 -2.45 -5.18
C LEU A 162 0.66 -1.71 -3.98
N SER A 163 0.91 -2.21 -2.76
CA SER A 163 0.40 -1.60 -1.53
C SER A 163 0.96 -0.20 -1.32
N ILE A 164 2.28 -0.01 -1.46
CA ILE A 164 2.92 1.30 -1.26
C ILE A 164 2.48 2.28 -2.35
N LEU A 165 2.27 1.83 -3.59
CA LEU A 165 1.68 2.65 -4.66
C LEU A 165 0.29 3.15 -4.27
N LEU A 166 -0.59 2.26 -3.77
CA LEU A 166 -1.95 2.62 -3.36
C LEU A 166 -1.96 3.54 -2.14
N ILE A 167 -1.04 3.35 -1.19
CA ILE A 167 -0.84 4.27 -0.06
C ILE A 167 -0.40 5.64 -0.57
N ALA A 168 0.59 5.71 -1.47
CA ALA A 168 1.08 6.97 -2.04
C ALA A 168 -0.02 7.72 -2.82
N LEU A 169 -0.84 7.00 -3.58
CA LEU A 169 -2.02 7.55 -4.26
C LEU A 169 -3.08 8.04 -3.27
N SER A 170 -3.30 7.33 -2.16
CA SER A 170 -4.21 7.76 -1.09
C SER A 170 -3.73 9.06 -0.44
N VAL A 171 -2.45 9.15 -0.12
CA VAL A 171 -1.82 10.38 0.39
C VAL A 171 -1.99 11.52 -0.62
N TRP A 172 -1.75 11.26 -1.90
CA TRP A 172 -1.99 12.26 -2.96
C TRP A 172 -3.44 12.73 -2.99
N CYS A 173 -4.42 11.81 -2.91
CA CYS A 173 -5.83 12.15 -2.87
C CYS A 173 -6.17 13.09 -1.69
N VAL A 174 -5.64 12.79 -0.49
CA VAL A 174 -5.82 13.63 0.71
C VAL A 174 -5.24 15.02 0.51
N LEU A 175 -3.98 15.12 0.08
CA LEU A 175 -3.28 16.39 -0.10
C LEU A 175 -3.90 17.25 -1.23
N ARG A 176 -4.59 16.63 -2.19
CA ARG A 176 -5.34 17.30 -3.26
C ARG A 176 -6.81 17.54 -2.92
N GLY A 177 -7.27 17.16 -1.74
CA GLY A 177 -8.68 17.30 -1.34
C GLY A 177 -9.65 16.40 -2.10
N ARG A 178 -9.17 15.33 -2.75
CA ARG A 178 -10.00 14.43 -3.58
C ARG A 178 -10.52 13.25 -2.78
N TYR A 179 -11.36 13.52 -1.78
CA TYR A 179 -11.83 12.50 -0.82
C TYR A 179 -12.72 11.43 -1.44
N VAL A 180 -13.49 11.74 -2.49
CA VAL A 180 -14.29 10.73 -3.22
C VAL A 180 -13.38 9.69 -3.90
N LEU A 181 -12.27 10.13 -4.51
CA LEU A 181 -11.30 9.24 -5.14
C LEU A 181 -10.45 8.48 -4.10
N LEU A 182 -10.25 9.07 -2.92
CA LEU A 182 -9.56 8.42 -1.81
C LEU A 182 -10.21 7.09 -1.43
N LEU A 183 -11.55 7.02 -1.36
CA LEU A 183 -12.25 5.84 -0.84
C LEU A 183 -11.94 4.56 -1.62
N PRO A 184 -12.13 4.48 -2.97
CA PRO A 184 -11.80 3.27 -3.70
C PRO A 184 -10.29 2.96 -3.66
N VAL A 185 -9.41 3.97 -3.70
CA VAL A 185 -7.97 3.74 -3.64
C VAL A 185 -7.55 3.18 -2.27
N ALA A 186 -8.10 3.73 -1.19
CA ALA A 186 -7.82 3.26 0.17
C ALA A 186 -8.41 1.86 0.44
N LEU A 187 -9.56 1.52 -0.14
CA LEU A 187 -10.12 0.18 -0.08
C LEU A 187 -9.19 -0.82 -0.77
N LEU A 188 -8.71 -0.51 -1.98
CA LEU A 188 -7.73 -1.35 -2.66
C LEU A 188 -6.42 -1.47 -1.87
N ALA A 189 -5.96 -0.40 -1.22
CA ALA A 189 -4.80 -0.46 -0.33
C ALA A 189 -5.03 -1.41 0.85
N ALA A 190 -6.21 -1.36 1.50
CA ALA A 190 -6.58 -2.26 2.59
C ALA A 190 -6.73 -3.73 2.15
N LEU A 191 -7.12 -3.96 0.88
CA LEU A 191 -7.19 -5.30 0.27
C LEU A 191 -5.84 -5.80 -0.26
N SER A 192 -4.79 -4.98 -0.24
CA SER A 192 -3.42 -5.40 -0.59
C SER A 192 -2.58 -5.71 0.65
N ARG A 193 -2.75 -4.94 1.73
CA ARG A 193 -2.07 -5.09 3.04
C ARG A 193 -2.96 -4.51 4.15
N PRO A 194 -2.80 -4.89 5.43
CA PRO A 194 -3.62 -4.41 6.55
C PRO A 194 -3.33 -2.93 6.91
N VAL A 195 -3.50 -2.02 5.94
CA VAL A 195 -3.15 -0.60 6.07
C VAL A 195 -4.35 0.32 6.33
N GLY A 196 -5.56 -0.22 6.45
CA GLY A 196 -6.78 0.58 6.64
C GLY A 196 -6.71 1.48 7.86
N VAL A 197 -6.32 0.94 9.04
CA VAL A 197 -6.20 1.72 10.28
C VAL A 197 -5.14 2.80 10.20
N PRO A 198 -3.86 2.52 9.87
CA PRO A 198 -2.84 3.58 9.79
C PRO A 198 -3.15 4.64 8.73
N LEU A 199 -3.75 4.25 7.59
CA LEU A 199 -4.15 5.18 6.56
C LEU A 199 -5.33 6.06 7.01
N GLY A 200 -6.33 5.49 7.66
CA GLY A 200 -7.44 6.23 8.25
C GLY A 200 -6.99 7.17 9.36
N ALA A 201 -6.04 6.75 10.20
CA ALA A 201 -5.43 7.61 11.22
C ALA A 201 -4.70 8.81 10.56
N PHE A 202 -3.95 8.59 9.48
CA PHE A 202 -3.33 9.68 8.71
C PHE A 202 -4.38 10.69 8.20
N VAL A 203 -5.47 10.22 7.61
CA VAL A 203 -6.57 11.08 7.12
C VAL A 203 -7.23 11.84 8.28
N GLY A 204 -7.41 11.19 9.43
CA GLY A 204 -7.96 11.80 10.64
C GLY A 204 -7.07 12.88 11.24
N LEU A 205 -5.76 12.64 11.30
CA LEU A 205 -4.78 13.65 11.74
C LEU A 205 -4.71 14.82 10.76
N TRP A 206 -4.79 14.58 9.48
CA TRP A 206 -4.87 15.63 8.46
C TRP A 206 -6.15 16.48 8.61
N TRP A 207 -7.30 15.83 8.82
CA TRP A 207 -8.56 16.50 9.13
C TRP A 207 -8.44 17.39 10.37
N LEU A 208 -7.87 16.85 11.46
CA LEU A 208 -7.69 17.58 12.71
C LEU A 208 -6.81 18.83 12.51
N TRP A 209 -5.67 18.65 11.84
CA TRP A 209 -4.75 19.76 11.53
C TRP A 209 -5.42 20.84 10.69
N CYS A 210 -6.16 20.47 9.65
CA CYS A 210 -6.90 21.41 8.81
C CYS A 210 -8.01 22.13 9.60
N THR A 211 -8.74 21.41 10.45
CA THR A 211 -9.83 21.98 11.26
C THR A 211 -9.29 22.97 12.28
N VAL A 212 -8.18 22.65 12.95
CA VAL A 212 -7.51 23.57 13.89
C VAL A 212 -6.99 24.81 13.18
N ASN A 213 -6.44 24.68 11.98
CA ASN A 213 -5.97 25.85 11.23
C ASN A 213 -7.13 26.73 10.76
N ASP A 214 -8.26 26.14 10.33
CA ASP A 214 -9.47 26.91 9.98
C ASP A 214 -10.04 27.65 11.20
N TYR A 215 -10.07 26.99 12.37
CA TYR A 215 -10.47 27.63 13.63
C TYR A 215 -9.56 28.83 13.97
N ARG A 216 -8.22 28.61 13.94
CA ARG A 216 -7.24 29.66 14.24
C ARG A 216 -7.39 30.85 13.29
N ARG A 217 -7.55 30.59 12.01
CA ARG A 217 -7.72 31.60 10.98
C ARG A 217 -8.97 32.44 11.24
N ARG A 218 -10.14 31.82 11.56
CA ARG A 218 -11.38 32.52 11.90
C ARG A 218 -11.20 33.43 13.12
N ARG A 219 -10.50 32.94 14.16
CA ARG A 219 -10.22 33.73 15.37
C ARG A 219 -9.32 34.96 15.13
N ILE A 220 -8.46 34.89 14.12
CA ILE A 220 -7.59 36.01 13.72
C ILE A 220 -8.35 37.01 12.85
N GLU A 221 -9.17 36.51 11.89
CA GLU A 221 -9.91 37.35 10.94
C GLU A 221 -11.05 38.11 11.60
N ASP A 222 -11.76 37.50 12.54
CA ASP A 222 -12.88 38.15 13.28
C ASP A 222 -13.01 37.59 14.70
N ALA A 223 -12.58 38.41 15.68
CA ALA A 223 -12.67 38.04 17.09
C ALA A 223 -14.07 38.34 17.71
N SER A 224 -15.01 38.85 16.94
CA SER A 224 -16.36 39.19 17.44
C SER A 224 -17.23 37.96 17.70
N HIS A 225 -16.98 36.84 17.01
CA HIS A 225 -17.69 35.60 17.20
C HIS A 225 -17.25 34.86 18.47
N SER A 226 -18.15 34.04 19.03
CA SER A 226 -17.78 33.19 20.14
C SER A 226 -16.82 32.05 19.69
N ALA A 227 -15.86 31.67 20.55
CA ALA A 227 -14.92 30.58 20.26
C ALA A 227 -15.62 29.26 19.90
N LEU A 228 -16.78 28.99 20.54
CA LEU A 228 -17.58 27.80 20.26
C LEU A 228 -18.21 27.83 18.86
N SER A 229 -18.70 29.02 18.43
CA SER A 229 -19.24 29.21 17.08
C SER A 229 -18.19 28.97 16.01
N ASP A 230 -16.98 29.51 16.18
CA ASP A 230 -15.88 29.31 15.24
C ASP A 230 -15.40 27.85 15.19
N ALA A 231 -15.31 27.19 16.35
CA ALA A 231 -14.96 25.79 16.44
C ALA A 231 -16.00 24.91 15.71
N TRP A 232 -17.29 25.19 15.93
CA TRP A 232 -18.37 24.47 15.27
C TRP A 232 -18.39 24.70 13.76
N ALA A 233 -18.16 25.93 13.31
CA ALA A 233 -18.08 26.24 11.88
C ALA A 233 -16.89 25.55 11.20
N ALA A 234 -15.72 25.52 11.83
CA ALA A 234 -14.54 24.81 11.34
C ALA A 234 -14.80 23.30 11.26
N PHE A 235 -15.39 22.70 12.29
CA PHE A 235 -15.77 21.29 12.33
C PHE A 235 -16.75 20.94 11.21
N ARG A 236 -17.87 21.67 11.10
CA ARG A 236 -18.89 21.42 10.06
C ARG A 236 -18.33 21.56 8.64
N GLY A 237 -17.47 22.55 8.41
CA GLY A 237 -16.85 22.76 7.10
C GLY A 237 -15.97 21.60 6.64
N ARG A 238 -15.52 20.76 7.57
CA ARG A 238 -14.64 19.61 7.28
C ARG A 238 -15.21 18.26 7.68
N PHE A 239 -16.50 18.19 7.97
CA PHE A 239 -17.15 16.95 8.41
C PHE A 239 -17.00 15.81 7.41
N GLY A 240 -17.07 16.08 6.09
CA GLY A 240 -16.87 15.08 5.05
C GLY A 240 -15.46 14.45 5.05
N GLN A 241 -14.44 15.21 5.50
CA GLN A 241 -13.08 14.67 5.65
C GLN A 241 -12.99 13.71 6.84
N LEU A 242 -13.65 14.03 7.96
CA LEU A 242 -13.74 13.14 9.12
C LEU A 242 -14.47 11.86 8.76
N LEU A 243 -15.59 11.95 8.04
CA LEU A 243 -16.33 10.78 7.57
C LEU A 243 -15.45 9.90 6.66
N SER A 244 -14.67 10.51 5.77
CA SER A 244 -13.72 9.78 4.94
C SER A 244 -12.65 9.07 5.76
N ALA A 245 -12.13 9.69 6.84
CA ALA A 245 -11.17 9.06 7.74
C ALA A 245 -11.75 7.83 8.43
N LEU A 246 -12.98 7.94 8.94
CA LEU A 246 -13.68 6.83 9.60
C LEU A 246 -13.96 5.67 8.62
N LEU A 247 -14.40 5.98 7.40
CA LEU A 247 -14.62 4.99 6.35
C LEU A 247 -13.31 4.28 5.96
N VAL A 248 -12.20 5.02 5.80
CA VAL A 248 -10.90 4.42 5.50
C VAL A 248 -10.43 3.51 6.64
N CYS A 249 -10.62 3.91 7.92
CA CYS A 249 -10.35 3.05 9.05
C CYS A 249 -11.19 1.76 9.01
N SER A 250 -12.48 1.85 8.65
CA SER A 250 -13.38 0.70 8.61
C SER A 250 -12.98 -0.33 7.53
N PHE A 251 -12.24 0.06 6.50
CA PHE A 251 -11.73 -0.87 5.48
C PHE A 251 -10.77 -1.93 6.04
N ALA A 252 -10.17 -1.68 7.20
CA ALA A 252 -9.37 -2.69 7.91
C ALA A 252 -10.18 -3.93 8.29
N PHE A 253 -11.50 -3.81 8.42
CA PHE A 253 -12.38 -4.91 8.80
C PHE A 253 -12.95 -5.69 7.61
N VAL A 254 -12.77 -5.23 6.38
CA VAL A 254 -13.36 -5.86 5.18
C VAL A 254 -12.86 -7.29 5.03
N HIS A 255 -11.55 -7.51 5.08
CA HIS A 255 -10.98 -8.85 4.92
C HIS A 255 -11.20 -9.76 6.14
N PRO A 256 -10.98 -9.33 7.40
CA PRO A 256 -11.35 -10.13 8.57
C PRO A 256 -12.83 -10.51 8.62
N LEU A 257 -13.72 -9.59 8.27
CA LEU A 257 -15.15 -9.88 8.20
C LEU A 257 -15.47 -10.91 7.11
N HIS A 258 -14.85 -10.77 5.94
CA HIS A 258 -14.98 -11.77 4.86
C HIS A 258 -14.50 -13.15 5.35
N ALA A 259 -13.34 -13.23 6.01
CA ALA A 259 -12.82 -14.48 6.57
C ALA A 259 -13.79 -15.09 7.57
N ALA A 260 -14.30 -14.28 8.51
CA ALA A 260 -15.25 -14.75 9.53
C ALA A 260 -16.56 -15.26 8.92
N LEU A 261 -17.11 -14.54 7.92
CA LEU A 261 -18.35 -14.96 7.25
C LEU A 261 -18.17 -16.22 6.40
N TYR A 262 -16.99 -16.37 5.78
CA TYR A 262 -16.71 -17.50 4.89
C TYR A 262 -16.41 -18.80 5.66
N THR A 263 -15.72 -18.70 6.80
CA THR A 263 -15.28 -19.86 7.60
C THR A 263 -16.18 -20.14 8.80
N GLY A 264 -17.06 -19.19 9.18
CA GLY A 264 -17.85 -19.27 10.42
C GLY A 264 -17.03 -19.02 11.70
N ARG A 265 -15.76 -18.59 11.59
CA ARG A 265 -14.84 -18.38 12.73
C ARG A 265 -14.28 -16.97 12.73
N ILE A 266 -14.37 -16.27 13.86
CA ILE A 266 -13.86 -14.89 14.02
C ILE A 266 -12.33 -14.83 14.13
N ASP A 267 -11.68 -15.95 14.42
CA ASP A 267 -10.23 -16.13 14.56
C ASP A 267 -9.58 -16.69 13.28
N ALA A 268 -10.29 -16.67 12.14
CA ALA A 268 -9.80 -17.17 10.85
C ALA A 268 -8.66 -16.33 10.27
N TYR A 269 -8.63 -15.03 10.65
CA TYR A 269 -7.67 -14.03 10.17
C TYR A 269 -6.66 -13.69 11.25
#